data_2cb83206fc4b461dcccd7ae573fa723c
#
_entry.id   2cb83206fc4b461dcccd7ae573fa723c
#
_cell.length_a   1.000
_cell.length_b   1.000
_cell.length_c   1.000
_cell.angle_alpha   90.00
_cell.angle_beta   90.00
_cell.angle_gamma   90.00
#
_symmetry.space_group_name_H-M   'P 1'
#
loop_
_entity.id
_entity.type
_entity.pdbx_description
1 polymer ?
#
loop_
_entity_poly.entity_id
_entity_poly.type
_entity_poly.pdbx_seq_one_letter_code
_entity_poly.pdbx_strand_id
1 'polypeptide(L)'
;MAATKFTEAEREKLFAQLEAPFDPALVKWRVMRTFDYGRSGVILPFADPRAYTDRLNELFTPSGWTREYTISTVPSLCRMERGKAIVTSKVLVATAVTITRLGSHTGTGEEWADRENAVTSADAQAFKRACSCFGLGRYLYRFGETRVRLNSRGEPIAIPTLPEWALPPGMTLAQANGVAGDTRGPVDQRLTAEIEGFRTTLGGPIYAEILRRAGHSADARTIPNAERQKQTIEKMQAAARGFERLRHLAEMAGDAQFFAVTERFKIASVTELPSLAALKQLVEDLESLANQQVA
;
A
#
# COMPACT_ATOMS: atom_id res chain seq x y z
N MET A 1 16.27 34.24 -14.01
CA MET A 1 17.58 33.59 -13.82
C MET A 1 17.52 32.23 -14.55
N ALA A 2 18.39 31.98 -15.51
CA ALA A 2 18.47 30.65 -16.16
C ALA A 2 18.93 29.62 -15.11
N ALA A 3 18.17 28.56 -14.92
CA ALA A 3 18.54 27.50 -13.99
C ALA A 3 19.85 26.86 -14.49
N THR A 4 20.88 26.92 -13.66
CA THR A 4 22.19 26.33 -13.97
C THR A 4 22.00 24.84 -14.30
N LYS A 5 22.48 24.39 -15.45
CA LYS A 5 22.39 22.97 -15.84
C LYS A 5 23.22 22.12 -14.87
N PHE A 6 22.80 20.85 -14.68
CA PHE A 6 23.62 19.88 -13.95
C PHE A 6 24.96 19.68 -14.66
N THR A 7 26.02 19.52 -13.90
CA THR A 7 27.31 19.03 -14.42
C THR A 7 27.13 17.58 -14.92
N GLU A 8 28.05 17.12 -15.75
CA GLU A 8 28.05 15.73 -16.26
C GLU A 8 28.03 14.71 -15.11
N ALA A 9 28.91 14.87 -14.11
CA ALA A 9 29.01 13.99 -12.96
C ALA A 9 27.73 13.99 -12.09
N GLU A 10 27.11 15.16 -11.88
CA GLU A 10 25.82 15.23 -11.17
C GLU A 10 24.71 14.52 -11.94
N ARG A 11 24.71 14.64 -13.26
CA ARG A 11 23.74 13.98 -14.13
C ARG A 11 23.90 12.47 -14.10
N GLU A 12 25.11 11.95 -14.25
CA GLU A 12 25.41 10.52 -14.15
C GLU A 12 24.95 9.94 -12.80
N LYS A 13 25.27 10.65 -11.71
CA LYS A 13 24.83 10.23 -10.36
C LYS A 13 23.30 10.18 -10.25
N LEU A 14 22.60 11.21 -10.76
CA LEU A 14 21.13 11.26 -10.72
C LEU A 14 20.51 10.15 -11.55
N PHE A 15 21.03 9.85 -12.74
CA PHE A 15 20.54 8.75 -13.57
C PHE A 15 20.79 7.40 -12.90
N ALA A 16 21.95 7.18 -12.30
CA ALA A 16 22.22 5.97 -11.54
C ALA A 16 21.22 5.76 -10.37
N GLN A 17 20.82 6.85 -9.70
CA GLN A 17 19.82 6.81 -8.63
C GLN A 17 18.39 6.60 -9.16
N LEU A 18 18.05 7.17 -10.31
CA LEU A 18 16.77 6.94 -10.98
C LEU A 18 16.63 5.51 -11.49
N GLU A 19 17.68 4.95 -12.08
CA GLU A 19 17.73 3.59 -12.63
C GLU A 19 17.82 2.51 -11.54
N ALA A 20 18.23 2.88 -10.32
CA ALA A 20 18.38 1.93 -9.23
C ALA A 20 17.06 1.19 -8.97
N PRO A 21 17.09 -0.14 -8.88
CA PRO A 21 15.90 -0.93 -8.54
C PRO A 21 15.22 -0.45 -7.27
N PHE A 22 13.92 -0.66 -7.19
CA PHE A 22 13.16 -0.44 -5.97
C PHE A 22 13.53 -1.48 -4.91
N ASP A 23 13.28 -1.13 -3.64
CA ASP A 23 13.32 -2.10 -2.56
C ASP A 23 12.42 -3.31 -2.93
N PRO A 24 12.91 -4.55 -2.78
CA PRO A 24 12.13 -5.76 -3.06
C PRO A 24 10.75 -5.80 -2.43
N ALA A 25 10.57 -5.18 -1.26
CA ALA A 25 9.28 -5.08 -0.58
C ALA A 25 8.23 -4.25 -1.36
N LEU A 26 8.68 -3.35 -2.24
CA LEU A 26 7.82 -2.52 -3.09
C LEU A 26 7.46 -3.21 -4.41
N VAL A 27 8.16 -4.31 -4.76
CA VAL A 27 7.91 -5.06 -5.99
C VAL A 27 6.87 -6.13 -5.73
N LYS A 28 5.74 -6.01 -6.40
CA LYS A 28 4.61 -6.93 -6.35
C LYS A 28 4.52 -7.71 -7.64
N TRP A 29 3.80 -8.82 -7.62
CA TRP A 29 3.57 -9.66 -8.78
C TRP A 29 2.08 -9.73 -9.09
N ARG A 30 1.71 -9.59 -10.36
CA ARG A 30 0.33 -9.72 -10.79
C ARG A 30 0.18 -10.80 -11.85
N VAL A 31 -0.92 -11.53 -11.80
CA VAL A 31 -1.32 -12.50 -12.83
C VAL A 31 -1.81 -11.73 -14.05
N MET A 32 -1.17 -11.95 -15.19
CA MET A 32 -1.52 -11.32 -16.46
C MET A 32 -2.52 -12.13 -17.25
N ARG A 33 -2.35 -13.45 -17.27
CA ARG A 33 -3.24 -14.41 -17.93
C ARG A 33 -3.17 -15.75 -17.23
N THR A 34 -4.26 -16.52 -17.33
CA THR A 34 -4.39 -17.82 -16.71
C THR A 34 -4.50 -18.91 -17.76
N PHE A 35 -4.10 -20.12 -17.39
CA PHE A 35 -4.14 -21.33 -18.19
C PHE A 35 -4.66 -22.49 -17.34
N ASP A 36 -4.87 -23.65 -17.95
CA ASP A 36 -5.19 -24.90 -17.26
C ASP A 36 -6.41 -24.73 -16.32
N TYR A 37 -7.47 -24.09 -16.84
CA TYR A 37 -8.68 -23.79 -16.06
C TYR A 37 -8.41 -22.99 -14.78
N GLY A 38 -7.44 -22.05 -14.84
CA GLY A 38 -7.08 -21.19 -13.73
C GLY A 38 -6.05 -21.78 -12.75
N ARG A 39 -5.50 -22.97 -13.04
CA ARG A 39 -4.51 -23.63 -12.16
C ARG A 39 -3.07 -23.11 -12.35
N SER A 40 -2.79 -22.49 -13.48
CA SER A 40 -1.52 -21.86 -13.77
C SER A 40 -1.73 -20.48 -14.38
N GLY A 41 -0.73 -19.61 -14.28
CA GLY A 41 -0.78 -18.28 -14.85
C GLY A 41 0.60 -17.73 -15.14
N VAL A 42 0.66 -16.72 -15.99
CA VAL A 42 1.84 -15.89 -16.21
C VAL A 42 1.74 -14.69 -15.29
N ILE A 43 2.82 -14.46 -14.55
CA ILE A 43 2.96 -13.31 -13.67
C ILE A 43 4.06 -12.37 -14.16
N LEU A 44 3.87 -11.08 -13.87
CA LEU A 44 4.86 -10.03 -14.10
C LEU A 44 5.03 -9.18 -12.85
N PRO A 45 6.26 -8.73 -12.56
CA PRO A 45 6.50 -7.81 -11.46
C PRO A 45 6.00 -6.41 -11.80
N PHE A 46 5.58 -5.69 -10.78
CA PHE A 46 5.21 -4.28 -10.88
C PHE A 46 5.45 -3.57 -9.54
N ALA A 47 5.61 -2.27 -9.59
CA ALA A 47 5.57 -1.42 -8.40
C ALA A 47 4.37 -0.48 -8.46
N ASP A 48 3.86 -0.14 -7.28
CA ASP A 48 2.78 0.85 -7.13
C ASP A 48 3.26 2.23 -7.62
N PRO A 49 2.41 3.06 -8.26
CA PRO A 49 2.77 4.43 -8.65
C PRO A 49 3.35 5.27 -7.51
N ARG A 50 2.98 5.00 -6.26
CA ARG A 50 3.52 5.69 -5.09
C ARG A 50 5.03 5.49 -4.94
N ALA A 51 5.56 4.30 -5.21
CA ALA A 51 7.00 4.05 -5.17
C ALA A 51 7.77 4.93 -6.17
N TYR A 52 7.16 5.22 -7.32
CA TYR A 52 7.72 6.16 -8.30
C TYR A 52 7.67 7.60 -7.79
N THR A 53 6.54 8.01 -7.22
CA THR A 53 6.37 9.33 -6.61
C THR A 53 7.35 9.55 -5.47
N ASP A 54 7.51 8.56 -4.58
CA ASP A 54 8.41 8.63 -3.44
C ASP A 54 9.87 8.78 -3.90
N ARG A 55 10.31 8.04 -4.92
CA ARG A 55 11.64 8.16 -5.51
C ARG A 55 11.86 9.53 -6.17
N LEU A 56 10.86 10.07 -6.87
CA LEU A 56 10.93 11.41 -7.45
C LEU A 56 11.02 12.48 -6.36
N ASN A 57 10.25 12.35 -5.29
CA ASN A 57 10.29 13.26 -4.14
C ASN A 57 11.62 13.18 -3.38
N GLU A 58 12.19 11.98 -3.23
CA GLU A 58 13.50 11.77 -2.61
C GLU A 58 14.62 12.47 -3.38
N LEU A 59 14.63 12.33 -4.71
CA LEU A 59 15.70 12.87 -5.55
C LEU A 59 15.55 14.35 -5.91
N PHE A 60 14.33 14.84 -6.07
CA PHE A 60 14.05 16.17 -6.62
C PHE A 60 13.20 17.06 -5.71
N THR A 61 12.77 16.58 -4.57
CA THR A 61 11.73 17.18 -3.72
C THR A 61 10.37 17.29 -4.44
N PRO A 62 9.24 17.49 -3.75
CA PRO A 62 7.93 17.64 -4.39
C PRO A 62 7.80 18.83 -5.34
N SER A 63 8.66 19.87 -5.17
CA SER A 63 8.68 21.06 -6.02
C SER A 63 9.62 20.96 -7.22
N GLY A 64 10.47 19.94 -7.28
CA GLY A 64 11.47 19.76 -8.34
C GLY A 64 10.97 18.97 -9.55
N TRP A 65 9.74 18.50 -9.52
CA TRP A 65 9.11 17.81 -10.63
C TRP A 65 7.62 18.10 -10.71
N THR A 66 7.02 17.91 -11.87
CA THR A 66 5.58 18.09 -12.09
C THR A 66 5.04 16.95 -12.94
N ARG A 67 3.73 16.77 -12.87
CA ARG A 67 2.98 15.81 -13.65
C ARG A 67 1.75 16.47 -14.24
N GLU A 68 1.60 16.36 -15.57
CA GLU A 68 0.42 16.77 -16.29
C GLU A 68 -0.16 15.57 -17.04
N TYR A 69 -1.48 15.52 -17.18
CA TYR A 69 -2.12 14.43 -17.92
C TYR A 69 -3.35 14.91 -18.69
N THR A 70 -3.60 14.23 -19.79
CA THR A 70 -4.81 14.38 -20.61
C THR A 70 -5.52 13.06 -20.72
N ILE A 71 -6.85 13.11 -20.67
CA ILE A 71 -7.72 11.95 -20.81
C ILE A 71 -8.50 12.07 -22.10
N SER A 72 -8.55 11.00 -22.86
CA SER A 72 -9.36 10.86 -24.05
C SER A 72 -10.03 9.50 -24.13
N THR A 73 -10.99 9.35 -25.03
CA THR A 73 -11.69 8.08 -25.25
C THR A 73 -11.69 7.72 -26.73
N VAL A 74 -11.45 6.43 -27.00
CA VAL A 74 -11.62 5.85 -28.35
C VAL A 74 -12.92 5.03 -28.30
N PRO A 75 -13.98 5.49 -28.96
CA PRO A 75 -15.28 4.81 -28.94
C PRO A 75 -15.33 3.62 -29.91
N SER A 76 -16.37 2.80 -29.73
CA SER A 76 -16.79 1.77 -30.70
C SER A 76 -15.73 0.71 -31.04
N LEU A 77 -14.92 0.32 -30.06
CA LEU A 77 -13.97 -0.77 -30.17
C LEU A 77 -14.66 -2.10 -29.83
N CYS A 78 -14.35 -3.15 -30.63
CA CYS A 78 -14.85 -4.48 -30.38
C CYS A 78 -13.78 -5.33 -29.67
N ARG A 79 -14.19 -6.04 -28.62
CA ARG A 79 -13.37 -7.08 -27.96
C ARG A 79 -14.16 -8.38 -27.81
N MET A 80 -13.44 -9.50 -27.78
CA MET A 80 -14.03 -10.79 -27.45
C MET A 80 -13.90 -11.06 -25.97
N GLU A 81 -15.01 -11.34 -25.30
CA GLU A 81 -15.03 -11.75 -23.90
C GLU A 81 -15.95 -12.97 -23.74
N ARG A 82 -15.37 -14.07 -23.26
CA ARG A 82 -16.09 -15.37 -23.10
C ARG A 82 -16.86 -15.80 -24.35
N GLY A 83 -16.26 -15.62 -25.52
CA GLY A 83 -16.84 -15.98 -26.81
C GLY A 83 -17.91 -15.02 -27.35
N LYS A 84 -18.17 -13.90 -26.68
CA LYS A 84 -19.11 -12.86 -27.13
C LYS A 84 -18.36 -11.61 -27.55
N ALA A 85 -18.78 -11.00 -28.67
CA ALA A 85 -18.29 -9.69 -29.09
C ALA A 85 -18.96 -8.60 -28.25
N ILE A 86 -18.15 -7.79 -27.58
CA ILE A 86 -18.59 -6.64 -26.80
C ILE A 86 -18.05 -5.38 -27.49
N VAL A 87 -18.96 -4.47 -27.83
CA VAL A 87 -18.61 -3.13 -28.32
C VAL A 87 -18.56 -2.18 -27.13
N THR A 88 -17.41 -1.57 -26.93
CA THR A 88 -17.18 -0.63 -25.82
C THR A 88 -16.16 0.45 -26.25
N SER A 89 -15.70 1.26 -25.31
CA SER A 89 -14.70 2.28 -25.55
C SER A 89 -13.41 1.94 -24.79
N LYS A 90 -12.29 2.54 -25.20
CA LYS A 90 -11.07 2.59 -24.38
C LYS A 90 -10.86 4.00 -23.87
N VAL A 91 -10.47 4.10 -22.59
CA VAL A 91 -9.91 5.31 -22.00
C VAL A 91 -8.41 5.30 -22.31
N LEU A 92 -7.93 6.42 -22.85
CA LEU A 92 -6.50 6.69 -23.02
C LEU A 92 -6.11 7.85 -22.11
N VAL A 93 -5.00 7.66 -21.42
CA VAL A 93 -4.36 8.71 -20.61
C VAL A 93 -2.95 8.93 -21.15
N ALA A 94 -2.62 10.16 -21.48
CA ALA A 94 -1.25 10.59 -21.76
C ALA A 94 -0.76 11.42 -20.58
N THR A 95 0.35 11.01 -19.96
CA THR A 95 0.95 11.70 -18.81
C THR A 95 2.33 12.20 -19.18
N ALA A 96 2.57 13.49 -19.02
CA ALA A 96 3.88 14.11 -19.08
C ALA A 96 4.44 14.24 -17.66
N VAL A 97 5.66 13.75 -17.45
CA VAL A 97 6.45 13.98 -16.24
C VAL A 97 7.60 14.91 -16.60
N THR A 98 7.65 16.05 -15.93
CA THR A 98 8.72 17.04 -16.12
C THR A 98 9.56 17.11 -14.86
N ILE A 99 10.86 16.88 -15.00
CA ILE A 99 11.83 17.04 -13.90
C ILE A 99 12.64 18.29 -14.19
N THR A 100 12.65 19.22 -13.27
CA THR A 100 13.36 20.50 -13.38
C THR A 100 14.83 20.25 -13.75
N ARG A 101 15.32 20.88 -14.80
CA ARG A 101 16.70 20.78 -15.34
C ARG A 101 17.03 19.45 -16.05
N LEU A 102 16.17 18.43 -16.02
CA LEU A 102 16.36 17.18 -16.78
C LEU A 102 15.45 17.10 -18.02
N GLY A 103 14.31 17.78 -18.02
CA GLY A 103 13.39 17.78 -19.15
C GLY A 103 12.08 17.05 -18.87
N SER A 104 11.35 16.72 -19.94
CA SER A 104 10.02 16.13 -19.88
C SER A 104 9.94 14.87 -20.73
N HIS A 105 9.25 13.85 -20.23
CA HIS A 105 8.91 12.65 -20.99
C HIS A 105 7.41 12.33 -20.83
N THR A 106 6.83 11.83 -21.91
CA THR A 106 5.41 11.45 -21.95
C THR A 106 5.28 9.93 -22.02
N GLY A 107 4.35 9.40 -21.23
CA GLY A 107 3.90 8.02 -21.31
C GLY A 107 2.41 7.96 -21.57
N THR A 108 1.94 6.88 -22.18
CA THR A 108 0.53 6.63 -22.43
C THR A 108 0.06 5.37 -21.71
N GLY A 109 -1.17 5.37 -21.26
CA GLY A 109 -1.84 4.22 -20.69
C GLY A 109 -3.24 4.05 -21.25
N GLU A 110 -3.73 2.84 -21.29
CA GLU A 110 -5.08 2.55 -21.79
C GLU A 110 -5.77 1.48 -20.96
N GLU A 111 -7.09 1.60 -20.85
CA GLU A 111 -7.93 0.58 -20.23
C GLU A 111 -9.32 0.58 -20.90
N TRP A 112 -10.01 -0.55 -20.87
CA TRP A 112 -11.38 -0.64 -21.31
C TRP A 112 -12.30 0.19 -20.41
N ALA A 113 -13.12 1.05 -20.99
CA ALA A 113 -13.93 2.03 -20.24
C ALA A 113 -14.99 1.41 -19.32
N ASP A 114 -15.40 0.18 -19.61
CA ASP A 114 -16.34 -0.61 -18.82
C ASP A 114 -15.68 -1.41 -17.68
N ARG A 115 -14.36 -1.26 -17.49
CA ARG A 115 -13.65 -1.83 -16.33
C ARG A 115 -13.75 -0.89 -15.14
N GLU A 116 -13.92 -1.49 -13.96
CA GLU A 116 -13.82 -0.74 -12.71
C GLU A 116 -12.46 -0.03 -12.63
N ASN A 117 -12.47 1.24 -12.23
CA ASN A 117 -11.27 2.08 -12.11
C ASN A 117 -10.46 2.25 -13.41
N ALA A 118 -11.12 2.22 -14.59
CA ALA A 118 -10.46 2.29 -15.88
C ALA A 118 -9.52 3.50 -16.03
N VAL A 119 -9.98 4.71 -15.63
CA VAL A 119 -9.18 5.94 -15.69
C VAL A 119 -7.95 5.85 -14.78
N THR A 120 -8.14 5.39 -13.54
CA THR A 120 -7.04 5.25 -12.57
C THR A 120 -6.00 4.22 -13.04
N SER A 121 -6.45 3.13 -13.66
CA SER A 121 -5.57 2.09 -14.22
C SER A 121 -4.77 2.61 -15.41
N ALA A 122 -5.42 3.31 -16.34
CA ALA A 122 -4.77 3.91 -17.50
C ALA A 122 -3.76 5.01 -17.08
N ASP A 123 -4.14 5.83 -16.09
CA ASP A 123 -3.29 6.87 -15.53
C ASP A 123 -2.04 6.29 -14.84
N ALA A 124 -2.21 5.27 -14.01
CA ALA A 124 -1.08 4.59 -13.38
C ALA A 124 -0.10 3.97 -14.40
N GLN A 125 -0.60 3.45 -15.53
CA GLN A 125 0.22 2.95 -16.62
C GLN A 125 0.98 4.08 -17.31
N ALA A 126 0.29 5.17 -17.66
CA ALA A 126 0.86 6.33 -18.33
C ALA A 126 2.00 6.95 -17.51
N PHE A 127 1.76 7.18 -16.22
CA PHE A 127 2.76 7.73 -15.30
C PHE A 127 4.01 6.85 -15.20
N LYS A 128 3.85 5.55 -14.98
CA LYS A 128 5.00 4.62 -14.89
C LYS A 128 5.78 4.55 -16.19
N ARG A 129 5.11 4.63 -17.35
CA ARG A 129 5.78 4.67 -18.65
C ARG A 129 6.56 5.96 -18.86
N ALA A 130 6.01 7.12 -18.48
CA ALA A 130 6.73 8.38 -18.50
C ALA A 130 7.98 8.34 -17.59
N CYS A 131 7.84 7.84 -16.37
CA CYS A 131 8.96 7.66 -15.44
C CYS A 131 10.04 6.72 -15.99
N SER A 132 9.65 5.65 -16.70
CA SER A 132 10.59 4.70 -17.28
C SER A 132 11.49 5.31 -18.37
N CYS A 133 11.08 6.42 -18.99
CA CYS A 133 11.91 7.17 -19.94
C CYS A 133 13.10 7.87 -19.24
N PHE A 134 12.97 8.17 -17.95
CA PHE A 134 14.07 8.64 -17.10
C PHE A 134 14.87 7.48 -16.48
N GLY A 135 14.56 6.23 -16.80
CA GLY A 135 15.16 5.04 -16.18
C GLY A 135 14.41 4.50 -14.97
N LEU A 136 13.55 5.32 -14.32
CA LEU A 136 12.87 4.96 -13.09
C LEU A 136 11.88 3.79 -13.26
N GLY A 137 12.17 2.67 -12.60
CA GLY A 137 11.39 1.45 -12.69
C GLY A 137 11.52 0.71 -14.04
N ARG A 138 12.40 1.16 -14.95
CA ARG A 138 12.59 0.56 -16.26
C ARG A 138 13.06 -0.89 -16.20
N TYR A 139 13.82 -1.26 -15.19
CA TYR A 139 14.30 -2.63 -15.00
C TYR A 139 13.16 -3.65 -14.89
N LEU A 140 11.97 -3.26 -14.41
CA LEU A 140 10.80 -4.14 -14.30
C LEU A 140 10.32 -4.66 -15.68
N TYR A 141 10.60 -3.95 -16.77
CA TYR A 141 10.29 -4.40 -18.13
C TYR A 141 11.28 -5.43 -18.69
N ARG A 142 12.39 -5.69 -17.99
CA ARG A 142 13.37 -6.72 -18.39
C ARG A 142 12.95 -8.13 -17.97
N PHE A 143 11.97 -8.24 -17.06
CA PHE A 143 11.44 -9.54 -16.65
C PHE A 143 10.64 -10.15 -17.82
N GLY A 144 10.99 -11.39 -18.15
CA GLY A 144 10.21 -12.21 -19.05
C GLY A 144 8.95 -12.76 -18.38
N GLU A 145 8.10 -13.37 -19.17
CA GLU A 145 6.91 -14.05 -18.68
C GLU A 145 7.30 -15.24 -17.77
N THR A 146 6.91 -15.17 -16.51
CA THR A 146 7.14 -16.24 -15.55
C THR A 146 5.87 -17.02 -15.31
N ARG A 147 5.88 -18.32 -15.62
CA ARG A 147 4.74 -19.22 -15.40
C ARG A 147 4.77 -19.79 -13.98
N VAL A 148 3.67 -19.66 -13.26
CA VAL A 148 3.52 -20.14 -11.88
C VAL A 148 2.22 -20.92 -11.71
N ARG A 149 2.15 -21.77 -10.69
CA ARG A 149 0.91 -22.40 -10.24
C ARG A 149 0.08 -21.40 -9.44
N LEU A 150 -1.24 -21.48 -9.63
CA LEU A 150 -2.20 -20.63 -8.92
C LEU A 150 -3.03 -21.47 -7.94
N ASN A 151 -3.42 -20.84 -6.84
CA ASN A 151 -4.37 -21.40 -5.89
C ASN A 151 -5.82 -21.24 -6.41
N SER A 152 -6.81 -21.72 -5.65
CA SER A 152 -8.23 -21.62 -6.01
C SER A 152 -8.77 -20.19 -6.12
N ARG A 153 -8.04 -19.19 -5.58
CA ARG A 153 -8.37 -17.77 -5.68
C ARG A 153 -7.71 -17.09 -6.89
N GLY A 154 -6.91 -17.83 -7.67
CA GLY A 154 -6.15 -17.28 -8.80
C GLY A 154 -4.87 -16.53 -8.39
N GLU A 155 -4.37 -16.74 -7.17
CA GLU A 155 -3.14 -16.12 -6.66
C GLU A 155 -1.95 -17.07 -6.83
N PRO A 156 -0.73 -16.58 -7.08
CA PRO A 156 0.47 -17.40 -7.16
C PRO A 156 0.70 -18.18 -5.87
N ILE A 157 0.91 -19.50 -5.97
CA ILE A 157 1.27 -20.35 -4.81
C ILE A 157 2.69 -20.04 -4.32
N ALA A 158 3.58 -19.69 -5.26
CA ALA A 158 4.94 -19.27 -4.96
C ALA A 158 5.27 -18.03 -5.80
N ILE A 159 5.90 -17.04 -5.18
CA ILE A 159 6.37 -15.83 -5.84
C ILE A 159 7.85 -16.02 -6.15
N PRO A 160 8.30 -15.75 -7.39
CA PRO A 160 9.70 -15.82 -7.75
C PRO A 160 10.53 -14.80 -6.96
N THR A 161 11.75 -15.21 -6.58
CA THR A 161 12.73 -14.27 -6.02
C THR A 161 13.22 -13.31 -7.10
N LEU A 162 13.53 -12.08 -6.72
CA LEU A 162 14.13 -11.13 -7.63
C LEU A 162 15.58 -11.57 -7.93
N PRO A 163 16.02 -11.55 -9.19
CA PRO A 163 17.41 -11.82 -9.53
C PRO A 163 18.32 -10.67 -9.07
N GLU A 164 19.59 -10.94 -8.91
CA GLU A 164 20.59 -10.00 -8.39
C GLU A 164 20.60 -8.65 -9.14
N TRP A 165 20.46 -8.67 -10.48
CA TRP A 165 20.42 -7.47 -11.29
C TRP A 165 19.17 -6.58 -11.05
N ALA A 166 18.17 -7.10 -10.35
CA ALA A 166 16.93 -6.38 -9.98
C ALA A 166 16.92 -5.96 -8.51
N LEU A 167 18.06 -6.04 -7.83
CA LEU A 167 18.21 -5.60 -6.44
C LEU A 167 18.86 -4.20 -6.38
N PRO A 168 18.50 -3.40 -5.35
CA PRO A 168 19.19 -2.15 -5.08
C PRO A 168 20.71 -2.34 -4.92
N PRO A 169 21.54 -1.36 -5.30
CA PRO A 169 22.98 -1.42 -5.11
C PRO A 169 23.35 -1.73 -3.65
N GLY A 170 24.23 -2.71 -3.46
CA GLY A 170 24.68 -3.14 -2.13
C GLY A 170 23.76 -4.15 -1.41
N MET A 171 22.60 -4.48 -1.96
CA MET A 171 21.73 -5.52 -1.42
C MET A 171 22.11 -6.89 -2.00
N THR A 172 22.25 -7.88 -1.14
CA THR A 172 22.52 -9.27 -1.54
C THR A 172 21.21 -10.06 -1.73
N LEU A 173 21.28 -11.17 -2.50
CA LEU A 173 20.15 -12.10 -2.64
C LEU A 173 19.65 -12.63 -1.29
N ALA A 174 20.55 -12.86 -0.33
CA ALA A 174 20.17 -13.30 1.01
C ALA A 174 19.32 -12.27 1.75
N GLN A 175 19.69 -10.99 1.65
CA GLN A 175 18.94 -9.88 2.22
C GLN A 175 17.60 -9.67 1.49
N ALA A 176 17.61 -9.74 0.16
CA ALA A 176 16.39 -9.63 -0.65
C ALA A 176 15.44 -10.81 -0.41
N ASN A 177 15.94 -12.01 -0.24
CA ASN A 177 15.15 -13.19 0.09
C ASN A 177 14.62 -13.14 1.52
N GLY A 178 15.31 -12.48 2.45
CA GLY A 178 14.79 -12.14 3.77
C GLY A 178 13.63 -11.11 3.70
N VAL A 179 13.59 -10.28 2.64
CA VAL A 179 12.53 -9.28 2.41
C VAL A 179 11.44 -9.82 1.46
N ALA A 180 11.81 -10.60 0.42
CA ALA A 180 10.90 -11.10 -0.61
C ALA A 180 10.58 -12.59 -0.51
N GLY A 181 11.45 -13.36 0.14
CA GLY A 181 11.32 -14.81 0.32
C GLY A 181 10.87 -15.14 1.73
N ASP A 182 9.66 -15.14 1.93
CA ASP A 182 8.89 -15.47 3.11
C ASP A 182 8.31 -14.22 3.80
N THR A 183 7.19 -13.80 3.29
CA THR A 183 6.16 -13.21 4.17
C THR A 183 5.75 -14.20 5.29
N ARG A 184 6.37 -15.37 5.36
CA ARG A 184 6.30 -16.40 6.37
C ARG A 184 7.70 -16.67 6.96
N GLY A 185 8.34 -15.63 7.51
CA GLY A 185 9.34 -15.86 8.56
C GLY A 185 8.65 -16.66 9.67
N PRO A 186 9.39 -17.42 10.50
CA PRO A 186 8.77 -18.17 11.57
C PRO A 186 7.89 -17.23 12.37
N VAL A 187 6.58 -17.53 12.36
CA VAL A 187 5.61 -16.85 13.24
C VAL A 187 6.13 -17.11 14.64
N ASP A 188 6.53 -16.05 15.32
CA ASP A 188 6.93 -16.17 16.71
C ASP A 188 5.68 -16.43 17.54
N GLN A 189 5.57 -17.64 18.06
CA GLN A 189 4.42 -18.05 18.88
C GLN A 189 4.25 -17.19 20.13
N ARG A 190 5.34 -16.64 20.67
CA ARG A 190 5.27 -15.71 21.81
C ARG A 190 4.63 -14.39 21.40
N LEU A 191 5.07 -13.82 20.29
CA LEU A 191 4.47 -12.59 19.75
C LEU A 191 3.02 -12.80 19.31
N THR A 192 2.69 -14.00 18.79
CA THR A 192 1.30 -14.35 18.48
C THR A 192 0.44 -14.37 19.75
N ALA A 193 0.92 -15.00 20.83
CA ALA A 193 0.24 -15.03 22.11
C ALA A 193 0.09 -13.63 22.72
N GLU A 194 1.11 -12.78 22.58
CA GLU A 194 1.05 -11.37 23.01
C GLU A 194 -0.02 -10.59 22.24
N ILE A 195 -0.09 -10.74 20.93
CA ILE A 195 -1.13 -10.12 20.09
C ILE A 195 -2.51 -10.59 20.49
N GLU A 196 -2.70 -11.90 20.68
CA GLU A 196 -3.98 -12.48 21.15
C GLU A 196 -4.38 -11.94 22.51
N GLY A 197 -3.41 -11.69 23.41
CA GLY A 197 -3.64 -11.08 24.73
C GLY A 197 -4.31 -9.71 24.68
N PHE A 198 -4.07 -8.92 23.63
CA PHE A 198 -4.72 -7.61 23.45
C PHE A 198 -6.22 -7.71 23.15
N ARG A 199 -6.72 -8.88 22.76
CA ARG A 199 -8.14 -9.05 22.42
C ARG A 199 -9.07 -8.75 23.60
N THR A 200 -8.68 -9.10 24.82
CA THR A 200 -9.43 -8.80 26.03
C THR A 200 -9.37 -7.33 26.43
N THR A 201 -8.22 -6.70 26.22
CA THR A 201 -7.99 -5.30 26.57
C THR A 201 -8.68 -4.33 25.60
N LEU A 202 -8.61 -4.62 24.28
CA LEU A 202 -9.10 -3.74 23.22
C LEU A 202 -10.55 -4.05 22.80
N GLY A 203 -11.07 -5.21 23.18
CA GLY A 203 -12.34 -5.72 22.68
C GLY A 203 -12.25 -6.24 21.24
N GLY A 204 -13.19 -7.10 20.86
CA GLY A 204 -13.20 -7.77 19.56
C GLY A 204 -13.20 -6.83 18.34
N PRO A 205 -14.04 -5.79 18.32
CA PRO A 205 -14.13 -4.91 17.15
C PRO A 205 -12.83 -4.14 16.86
N ILE A 206 -12.22 -3.49 17.86
CA ILE A 206 -10.98 -2.71 17.71
C ILE A 206 -9.80 -3.62 17.44
N TYR A 207 -9.71 -4.76 18.10
CA TYR A 207 -8.70 -5.78 17.82
C TYR A 207 -8.74 -6.21 16.34
N ALA A 208 -9.92 -6.57 15.83
CA ALA A 208 -10.09 -6.97 14.45
C ALA A 208 -9.82 -5.81 13.45
N GLU A 209 -10.13 -4.58 13.82
CA GLU A 209 -9.82 -3.40 13.01
C GLU A 209 -8.32 -3.19 12.88
N ILE A 210 -7.54 -3.31 13.97
CA ILE A 210 -6.08 -3.15 13.93
C ILE A 210 -5.46 -4.21 13.04
N LEU A 211 -5.89 -5.48 13.15
CA LEU A 211 -5.40 -6.56 12.29
C LEU A 211 -5.72 -6.28 10.81
N ARG A 212 -6.94 -5.89 10.48
CA ARG A 212 -7.34 -5.56 9.11
C ARG A 212 -6.56 -4.37 8.53
N ARG A 213 -6.34 -3.31 9.32
CA ARG A 213 -5.51 -2.15 8.91
C ARG A 213 -4.04 -2.50 8.73
N ALA A 214 -3.55 -3.53 9.40
CA ALA A 214 -2.22 -4.08 9.20
C ALA A 214 -2.13 -5.02 7.96
N GLY A 215 -3.24 -5.21 7.24
CA GLY A 215 -3.31 -6.05 6.03
C GLY A 215 -3.46 -7.53 6.32
N HIS A 216 -3.95 -7.89 7.52
CA HIS A 216 -4.16 -9.28 7.94
C HIS A 216 -5.65 -9.62 8.07
N SER A 217 -5.98 -10.90 8.06
CA SER A 217 -7.30 -11.36 8.51
C SER A 217 -7.45 -11.09 10.01
N ALA A 218 -8.65 -11.21 10.55
CA ALA A 218 -8.90 -11.00 11.99
C ALA A 218 -8.27 -12.10 12.90
N ASP A 219 -7.29 -12.85 12.40
CA ASP A 219 -6.57 -13.92 13.10
C ASP A 219 -5.08 -13.58 13.17
N ALA A 220 -4.55 -13.43 14.38
CA ALA A 220 -3.15 -13.11 14.66
C ALA A 220 -2.16 -14.13 14.05
N ARG A 221 -2.58 -15.38 13.91
CA ARG A 221 -1.77 -16.47 13.31
C ARG A 221 -1.51 -16.28 11.82
N THR A 222 -2.22 -15.37 11.17
CA THR A 222 -2.04 -15.06 9.75
C THR A 222 -0.98 -13.96 9.51
N ILE A 223 -0.42 -13.39 10.57
CA ILE A 223 0.65 -12.39 10.48
C ILE A 223 1.93 -13.08 10.03
N PRO A 224 2.54 -12.67 8.90
CA PRO A 224 3.49 -13.52 8.18
C PRO A 224 4.89 -13.64 8.82
N ASN A 225 5.30 -12.75 9.71
CA ASN A 225 6.63 -12.79 10.32
C ASN A 225 6.72 -11.99 11.62
N ALA A 226 7.81 -12.21 12.40
CA ALA A 226 8.03 -11.57 13.69
C ALA A 226 8.10 -10.04 13.62
N GLU A 227 8.61 -9.46 12.53
CA GLU A 227 8.70 -8.01 12.36
C GLU A 227 7.30 -7.38 12.21
N ARG A 228 6.45 -7.99 11.40
CA ARG A 228 5.04 -7.59 11.27
C ARG A 228 4.25 -7.80 12.56
N GLN A 229 4.57 -8.85 13.30
CA GLN A 229 3.99 -9.09 14.62
C GLN A 229 4.36 -7.95 15.60
N LYS A 230 5.63 -7.54 15.67
CA LYS A 230 6.09 -6.41 16.50
C LYS A 230 5.39 -5.09 16.11
N GLN A 231 5.34 -4.76 14.83
CA GLN A 231 4.62 -3.58 14.34
C GLN A 231 3.13 -3.60 14.70
N THR A 232 2.53 -4.79 14.71
CA THR A 232 1.13 -4.96 15.11
C THR A 232 0.97 -4.76 16.61
N ILE A 233 1.90 -5.28 17.42
CA ILE A 233 1.94 -5.08 18.87
C ILE A 233 2.06 -3.59 19.21
N GLU A 234 2.94 -2.85 18.56
CA GLU A 234 3.08 -1.39 18.75
C GLU A 234 1.77 -0.64 18.54
N LYS A 235 1.03 -1.01 17.47
CA LYS A 235 -0.30 -0.42 17.20
C LYS A 235 -1.33 -0.79 18.27
N MET A 236 -1.29 -2.03 18.75
CA MET A 236 -2.19 -2.50 19.83
C MET A 236 -1.85 -1.84 21.16
N GLN A 237 -0.57 -1.67 21.49
CA GLN A 237 -0.12 -0.92 22.67
C GLN A 237 -0.54 0.55 22.59
N ALA A 238 -0.48 1.18 21.42
CA ALA A 238 -0.96 2.55 21.24
C ALA A 238 -2.48 2.65 21.50
N ALA A 239 -3.26 1.69 21.03
CA ALA A 239 -4.69 1.63 21.30
C ALA A 239 -4.99 1.33 22.79
N ALA A 240 -4.21 0.45 23.43
CA ALA A 240 -4.34 0.14 24.85
C ALA A 240 -4.11 1.37 25.73
N ARG A 241 -3.12 2.22 25.40
CA ARG A 241 -2.94 3.52 26.08
C ARG A 241 -4.17 4.43 25.95
N GLY A 242 -4.86 4.37 24.80
CA GLY A 242 -6.15 5.06 24.62
C GLY A 242 -7.22 4.58 25.59
N PHE A 243 -7.32 3.27 25.84
CA PHE A 243 -8.23 2.70 26.82
C PHE A 243 -7.84 3.03 28.27
N GLU A 244 -6.55 3.08 28.59
CA GLU A 244 -6.08 3.54 29.91
C GLU A 244 -6.45 5.01 30.15
N ARG A 245 -6.23 5.86 29.12
CA ARG A 245 -6.64 7.26 29.19
C ARG A 245 -8.14 7.40 29.36
N LEU A 246 -8.93 6.62 28.62
CA LEU A 246 -10.38 6.60 28.74
C LEU A 246 -10.83 6.23 30.15
N ARG A 247 -10.22 5.20 30.76
CA ARG A 247 -10.54 4.76 32.12
C ARG A 247 -10.26 5.87 33.13
N HIS A 248 -9.12 6.51 33.05
CA HIS A 248 -8.76 7.61 33.91
C HIS A 248 -9.73 8.80 33.79
N LEU A 249 -10.13 9.14 32.57
CA LEU A 249 -11.11 10.20 32.34
C LEU A 249 -12.51 9.82 32.87
N ALA A 250 -12.89 8.56 32.75
CA ALA A 250 -14.15 8.05 33.31
C ALA A 250 -14.18 8.17 34.83
N GLU A 251 -13.09 7.81 35.52
CA GLU A 251 -12.95 7.98 36.97
C GLU A 251 -13.07 9.45 37.39
N MET A 252 -12.48 10.37 36.63
CA MET A 252 -12.55 11.81 36.90
C MET A 252 -13.95 12.39 36.64
N ALA A 253 -14.62 11.95 35.57
CA ALA A 253 -15.95 12.46 35.20
C ALA A 253 -17.06 11.97 36.09
N GLY A 254 -16.90 10.78 36.69
CA GLY A 254 -17.93 10.09 37.46
C GLY A 254 -18.95 9.34 36.59
N ASP A 255 -19.62 8.37 37.23
CA ASP A 255 -20.47 7.38 36.54
C ASP A 255 -21.60 8.00 35.71
N ALA A 256 -22.29 9.01 36.24
CA ALA A 256 -23.42 9.63 35.56
C ALA A 256 -23.04 10.31 34.24
N GLN A 257 -21.90 11.01 34.21
CA GLN A 257 -21.43 11.74 33.01
C GLN A 257 -20.80 10.78 32.02
N PHE A 258 -20.06 9.81 32.51
CA PHE A 258 -19.52 8.74 31.68
C PHE A 258 -20.64 7.99 30.94
N PHE A 259 -21.73 7.65 31.67
CA PHE A 259 -22.88 6.98 31.08
C PHE A 259 -23.57 7.83 30.00
N ALA A 260 -23.74 9.13 30.25
CA ALA A 260 -24.37 10.02 29.29
C ALA A 260 -23.57 10.16 27.97
N VAL A 261 -22.22 10.08 28.03
CA VAL A 261 -21.38 10.12 26.84
C VAL A 261 -21.38 8.75 26.13
N THR A 262 -21.32 7.65 26.86
CA THR A 262 -21.30 6.29 26.28
C THR A 262 -22.64 5.89 25.66
N GLU A 263 -23.77 6.43 26.12
CA GLU A 263 -25.10 6.18 25.55
C GLU A 263 -25.16 6.55 24.04
N ARG A 264 -24.40 7.56 23.61
CA ARG A 264 -24.30 7.94 22.18
C ARG A 264 -23.74 6.82 21.30
N PHE A 265 -22.90 5.97 21.86
CA PHE A 265 -22.28 4.85 21.15
C PHE A 265 -23.10 3.57 21.21
N LYS A 266 -24.18 3.54 21.99
CA LYS A 266 -25.08 2.39 22.19
C LYS A 266 -24.31 1.11 22.57
N ILE A 267 -23.31 1.24 23.44
CA ILE A 267 -22.45 0.14 23.91
C ILE A 267 -22.75 -0.14 25.40
N ALA A 268 -22.72 -1.41 25.77
CA ALA A 268 -22.85 -1.80 27.20
C ALA A 268 -21.48 -1.80 27.91
N SER A 269 -20.39 -1.88 27.15
CA SER A 269 -19.02 -1.85 27.65
C SER A 269 -18.09 -1.11 26.69
N VAL A 270 -17.07 -0.45 27.20
CA VAL A 270 -16.02 0.21 26.40
C VAL A 270 -15.28 -0.75 25.45
N THR A 271 -15.24 -2.04 25.78
CA THR A 271 -14.67 -3.08 24.92
C THR A 271 -15.53 -3.43 23.70
N GLU A 272 -16.76 -2.89 23.63
CA GLU A 272 -17.67 -3.02 22.49
C GLU A 272 -17.57 -1.83 21.52
N LEU A 273 -16.69 -0.87 21.78
CA LEU A 273 -16.45 0.26 20.87
C LEU A 273 -16.20 -0.26 19.45
N PRO A 274 -16.93 0.27 18.45
CA PRO A 274 -16.94 -0.30 17.11
C PRO A 274 -15.66 -0.03 16.30
N SER A 275 -14.86 0.98 16.72
CA SER A 275 -13.68 1.39 15.98
C SER A 275 -12.69 2.22 16.80
N LEU A 276 -11.44 2.34 16.30
CA LEU A 276 -10.44 3.27 16.85
C LEU A 276 -10.89 4.73 16.77
N ALA A 277 -11.68 5.08 15.75
CA ALA A 277 -12.24 6.42 15.64
C ALA A 277 -13.26 6.71 16.76
N ALA A 278 -14.08 5.72 17.11
CA ALA A 278 -15.02 5.83 18.22
C ALA A 278 -14.29 5.96 19.57
N LEU A 279 -13.20 5.21 19.78
CA LEU A 279 -12.36 5.34 20.97
C LEU A 279 -11.77 6.77 21.07
N LYS A 280 -11.24 7.29 19.98
CA LYS A 280 -10.68 8.64 19.96
C LYS A 280 -11.74 9.69 20.27
N GLN A 281 -12.92 9.60 19.64
CA GLN A 281 -14.03 10.54 19.87
C GLN A 281 -14.50 10.50 21.33
N LEU A 282 -14.61 9.32 21.92
CA LEU A 282 -15.06 9.17 23.32
C LEU A 282 -14.04 9.79 24.29
N VAL A 283 -12.74 9.64 24.02
CA VAL A 283 -11.68 10.30 24.81
C VAL A 283 -11.77 11.82 24.67
N GLU A 284 -11.94 12.36 23.47
CA GLU A 284 -12.07 13.80 23.20
C GLU A 284 -13.32 14.39 23.89
N ASP A 285 -14.46 13.70 23.84
CA ASP A 285 -15.70 14.11 24.48
C ASP A 285 -15.53 14.19 26.01
N LEU A 286 -14.89 13.22 26.63
CA LEU A 286 -14.62 13.22 28.08
C LEU A 286 -13.56 14.25 28.48
N GLU A 287 -12.52 14.48 27.69
CA GLU A 287 -11.54 15.54 27.95
C GLU A 287 -12.21 16.93 27.90
N SER A 288 -13.13 17.14 26.96
CA SER A 288 -13.89 18.38 26.86
C SER A 288 -14.76 18.63 28.10
N LEU A 289 -15.39 17.57 28.63
CA LEU A 289 -16.18 17.65 29.86
C LEU A 289 -15.32 17.91 31.09
N ALA A 290 -14.18 17.23 31.22
CA ALA A 290 -13.24 17.43 32.31
C ALA A 290 -12.71 18.88 32.34
N ASN A 291 -12.40 19.45 31.19
CA ASN A 291 -11.94 20.85 31.09
C ASN A 291 -13.04 21.89 31.43
N GLN A 292 -14.31 21.57 31.18
CA GLN A 292 -15.44 22.45 31.55
C GLN A 292 -15.74 22.46 33.05
N GLN A 293 -15.29 21.47 33.80
CA GLN A 293 -15.47 21.40 35.25
C GLN A 293 -14.37 22.12 36.03
N VAL A 294 -13.23 22.38 35.38
CA VAL A 294 -12.07 23.08 35.99
C VAL A 294 -12.10 24.58 35.71
N ALA A 295 -12.94 25.04 34.79
CA ALA A 295 -13.11 26.45 34.43
C ALA A 295 -14.31 27.08 35.17
#